data_fe0ddb3a0e0f069696e57cc66e515e29
#
_entry.id   fe0ddb3a0e0f069696e57cc66e515e29
#
_cell.length_a   1.000
_cell.length_b   1.000
_cell.length_c   1.000
_cell.angle_alpha   90.00
_cell.angle_beta   90.00
_cell.angle_gamma   90.00
#
_symmetry.space_group_name_H-M   'P 1'
#
loop_
_entity.id
_entity.type
_entity.pdbx_description
1 polymer ?
#
loop_
_entity_poly.entity_id
_entity_poly.type
_entity_poly.pdbx_seq_one_letter_code
_entity_poly.pdbx_strand_id
1 'polypeptide(L)' 'MPVIEDSRKVQAFGSSLAITLPSFFVKANEVEKGSELIVVYGLDGVLLVTKTDDPSAVEKGLYAILDELERRRLKRYRI' A
#
# COMPACT_ATOMS: atom_id res chain seq x y z
N MET A 1 6.65 9.25 -9.71
CA MET A 1 5.47 8.36 -9.77
C MET A 1 4.40 8.90 -8.86
N PRO A 2 3.15 8.98 -9.34
CA PRO A 2 2.06 9.45 -8.48
C PRO A 2 1.79 8.47 -7.34
N VAL A 3 1.41 9.02 -6.21
CA VAL A 3 0.95 8.25 -5.07
C VAL A 3 -0.56 8.36 -5.04
N ILE A 4 -1.22 7.23 -4.91
CA ILE A 4 -2.68 7.15 -4.94
C ILE A 4 -3.16 6.70 -3.58
N GLU A 5 -4.11 7.42 -3.02
CA GLU A 5 -4.81 6.99 -1.83
C GLU A 5 -6.13 6.35 -2.23
N ASP A 6 -6.42 5.22 -1.63
CA ASP A 6 -7.65 4.50 -1.93
C ASP A 6 -8.13 3.83 -0.65
N SER A 7 -9.40 3.52 -0.58
CA SER A 7 -9.94 2.81 0.56
C SER A 7 -10.60 1.51 0.12
N ARG A 8 -10.52 0.51 0.99
CA ARG A 8 -11.07 -0.81 0.73
C ARG A 8 -11.83 -1.28 1.95
N LYS A 9 -12.95 -1.92 1.72
CA LYS A 9 -13.66 -2.60 2.80
C LYS A 9 -13.08 -3.98 2.98
N VAL A 10 -12.89 -4.36 4.23
CA VAL A 10 -12.48 -5.72 4.57
C VAL A 10 -13.65 -6.66 4.32
N GLN A 11 -13.37 -7.76 3.65
CA GLN A 11 -14.38 -8.76 3.31
C GLN A 11 -13.99 -10.12 3.85
N ALA A 12 -14.98 -10.95 4.08
CA ALA A 12 -14.75 -12.33 4.49
C ALA A 12 -14.36 -13.18 3.28
N PHE A 13 -13.36 -14.02 3.46
CA PHE A 13 -12.92 -14.96 2.44
C PHE A 13 -12.63 -16.28 3.14
N GLY A 14 -13.59 -17.20 3.12
CA GLY A 14 -13.53 -18.39 3.94
C GLY A 14 -13.51 -18.02 5.41
N SER A 15 -12.53 -18.50 6.15
CA SER A 15 -12.32 -18.15 7.55
C SER A 15 -11.37 -16.97 7.73
N SER A 16 -10.96 -16.33 6.64
CA SER A 16 -10.01 -15.22 6.66
C SER A 16 -10.68 -13.91 6.30
N LEU A 17 -9.98 -12.82 6.58
CA LEU A 17 -10.38 -11.49 6.14
C LEU A 17 -9.46 -11.04 5.00
N ALA A 18 -10.01 -10.33 4.05
CA ALA A 18 -9.25 -9.94 2.86
C ALA A 18 -9.64 -8.56 2.38
N ILE A 19 -8.69 -7.91 1.71
CA ILE A 19 -8.95 -6.71 0.90
C ILE A 19 -8.43 -6.98 -0.51
N THR A 20 -9.05 -6.35 -1.50
CA THR A 20 -8.58 -6.47 -2.88
C THR A 20 -7.39 -5.56 -3.11
N LEU A 21 -6.48 -5.99 -3.98
CA LEU A 21 -5.37 -5.14 -4.39
C LEU A 21 -5.89 -4.07 -5.37
N PRO A 22 -5.42 -2.82 -5.25
CA PRO A 22 -5.82 -1.79 -6.20
C PRO A 22 -5.39 -2.14 -7.62
N SER A 23 -6.27 -1.92 -8.59
CA SER A 23 -6.02 -2.31 -9.98
C SER A 23 -4.81 -1.58 -10.58
N PHE A 24 -4.60 -0.32 -10.24
CA PHE A 24 -3.44 0.42 -10.73
C PHE A 24 -2.13 -0.17 -10.23
N PHE A 25 -2.10 -0.60 -8.97
CA PHE A 25 -0.92 -1.26 -8.41
C PHE A 25 -0.65 -2.56 -9.15
N VAL A 26 -1.68 -3.35 -9.36
CA VAL A 26 -1.58 -4.64 -10.05
C VAL A 26 -1.02 -4.47 -11.46
N LYS A 27 -1.56 -3.52 -12.20
CA LYS A 27 -1.11 -3.26 -13.58
C LYS A 27 0.31 -2.70 -13.63
N ALA A 28 0.61 -1.74 -12.78
CA ALA A 28 1.92 -1.08 -12.78
C ALA A 28 3.03 -2.04 -12.40
N ASN A 29 2.73 -3.06 -11.60
CA ASN A 29 3.73 -4.00 -11.10
C ASN A 29 3.61 -5.39 -11.72
N GLU A 30 2.78 -5.53 -12.75
CA GLU A 30 2.60 -6.80 -13.46
C GLU A 30 2.28 -7.96 -12.51
N VAL A 31 1.43 -7.69 -11.53
CA VAL A 31 1.00 -8.70 -10.57
C VAL A 31 -0.10 -9.55 -11.19
N GLU A 32 0.02 -10.86 -11.03
CA GLU A 32 -0.97 -11.78 -11.57
C GLU A 32 -1.16 -12.95 -10.62
N LYS A 33 -2.10 -13.80 -10.94
CA LYS A 33 -2.36 -15.00 -10.13
C LYS A 33 -1.06 -15.80 -9.99
N GLY A 34 -0.70 -16.12 -8.76
CA GLY A 34 0.52 -16.84 -8.47
C GLY A 34 1.74 -15.96 -8.18
N SER A 35 1.63 -14.66 -8.43
CA SER A 35 2.70 -13.74 -8.03
C SER A 35 2.90 -13.76 -6.53
N GLU A 36 4.14 -13.65 -6.09
CA GLU A 36 4.43 -13.52 -4.66
C GLU A 36 4.69 -12.06 -4.33
N LEU A 37 4.06 -11.61 -3.25
CA LEU A 37 4.29 -10.28 -2.71
C LEU A 37 4.81 -10.43 -1.29
N ILE A 38 5.63 -9.48 -0.89
CA ILE A 38 6.19 -9.46 0.46
C ILE A 38 5.27 -8.61 1.33
N VAL A 39 4.88 -9.15 2.47
CA VAL A 39 4.01 -8.47 3.42
C VAL A 39 4.78 -8.27 4.72
N VAL A 40 4.96 -7.03 5.11
CA VAL A 40 5.66 -6.66 6.34
C VAL A 40 4.71 -5.81 7.18
N TYR A 41 4.54 -6.16 8.44
CA TYR A 41 3.58 -5.43 9.26
C TYR A 41 4.03 -5.38 10.71
N GLY A 42 3.61 -4.32 11.36
CA GLY A 42 3.68 -4.19 12.81
C GLY A 42 2.28 -4.31 13.40
N LEU A 43 2.19 -4.34 14.70
CA LEU A 43 0.89 -4.48 15.37
C LEU A 43 0.23 -3.15 15.68
N ASP A 44 0.83 -2.06 15.28
CA ASP A 44 0.34 -0.70 15.52
C ASP A 44 -0.50 -0.15 14.36
N GLY A 45 -0.94 -1.02 13.47
CA GLY A 45 -1.91 -0.66 12.45
C GLY A 45 -1.37 -0.40 11.06
N VAL A 46 -0.10 -0.67 10.80
CA VAL A 46 0.50 -0.46 9.47
C VAL A 46 0.87 -1.79 8.85
N LEU A 47 0.48 -1.95 7.61
CA LEU A 47 0.80 -3.14 6.83
C LEU A 47 1.36 -2.67 5.48
N LEU A 48 2.52 -3.16 5.12
CA LEU A 48 3.19 -2.84 3.87
C LEU A 48 3.17 -4.06 2.95
N VAL A 49 2.73 -3.86 1.73
CA VAL A 49 2.78 -4.87 0.67
C VAL A 49 3.71 -4.37 -0.42
N THR A 50 4.70 -5.16 -0.77
CA THR A 50 5.68 -4.73 -1.76
C THR A 50 6.05 -5.88 -2.69
N LYS A 51 6.40 -5.55 -3.91
CA LYS A 51 6.85 -6.52 -4.90
C LYS A 51 8.36 -6.78 -4.82
N THR A 52 9.10 -5.86 -4.22
CA THR A 52 10.56 -5.95 -4.13
C THR A 52 11.01 -6.08 -2.69
N ASP A 53 12.11 -6.81 -2.48
CA ASP A 53 12.78 -6.88 -1.19
C ASP A 53 14.02 -6.00 -1.13
N ASP A 54 14.27 -5.20 -2.16
CA ASP A 54 15.39 -4.27 -2.18
C ASP A 54 15.10 -3.09 -1.25
N PRO A 55 15.85 -2.94 -0.14
CA PRO A 55 15.59 -1.87 0.82
C PRO A 55 15.63 -0.47 0.21
N SER A 56 16.49 -0.23 -0.77
CA SER A 56 16.57 1.08 -1.41
C SER A 56 15.32 1.42 -2.18
N ALA A 57 14.77 0.46 -2.90
CA ALA A 57 13.54 0.67 -3.66
C ALA A 57 12.34 0.85 -2.73
N VAL A 58 12.27 0.06 -1.66
CA VAL A 58 11.21 0.19 -0.66
C VAL A 58 11.29 1.55 0.02
N GLU A 59 12.48 2.00 0.38
CA GLU A 59 12.70 3.29 1.02
C GLU A 59 12.17 4.44 0.17
N LYS A 60 12.51 4.45 -1.11
CA LYS A 60 12.02 5.49 -2.03
C LYS A 60 10.50 5.52 -2.09
N GLY A 61 9.88 4.35 -2.20
CA GLY A 61 8.42 4.26 -2.24
C GLY A 61 7.79 4.72 -0.93
N LEU A 62 8.38 4.35 0.19
CA LEU A 62 7.87 4.75 1.50
C LEU A 62 7.96 6.26 1.70
N TYR A 63 9.07 6.89 1.33
CA TYR A 63 9.19 8.33 1.45
C TYR A 63 8.17 9.07 0.61
N ALA A 64 7.91 8.59 -0.59
CA ALA A 64 6.88 9.19 -1.45
C ALA A 64 5.50 9.11 -0.81
N ILE A 65 5.18 7.96 -0.22
CA ILE A 65 3.89 7.75 0.45
C ILE A 65 3.78 8.63 1.70
N LEU A 66 4.82 8.66 2.53
CA LEU A 66 4.84 9.48 3.73
C LEU A 66 4.69 10.96 3.40
N ASP A 67 5.39 11.42 2.38
CA ASP A 67 5.32 12.80 1.93
C ASP A 67 3.90 13.18 1.51
N GLU A 68 3.24 12.30 0.77
CA GLU A 68 1.87 12.52 0.33
C GLU A 68 0.89 12.55 1.50
N LEU A 69 1.04 11.64 2.45
CA LEU A 69 0.19 11.60 3.64
C LEU A 69 0.36 12.88 4.47
N GLU A 70 1.58 13.35 4.62
CA GLU A 70 1.84 14.60 5.35
C GLU A 70 1.19 15.79 4.67
N ARG A 71 1.29 15.88 3.35
CA ARG A 71 0.63 16.94 2.59
C ARG A 71 -0.86 16.96 2.81
N ARG A 72 -1.49 15.79 2.81
CA ARG A 72 -2.93 15.66 3.02
C ARG A 72 -3.32 16.05 4.43
N ARG A 73 -2.52 15.68 5.41
CA ARG A 73 -2.74 16.09 6.80
C ARG A 73 -2.67 17.61 6.95
N LEU A 74 -1.67 18.24 6.35
CA LEU A 74 -1.53 19.68 6.39
C LEU A 74 -2.72 20.37 5.76
N LYS A 75 -3.21 19.87 4.66
CA LYS A 75 -4.42 20.40 4.02
C LYS A 75 -5.65 20.26 4.90
N ARG A 76 -5.77 19.15 5.61
CA ARG A 76 -6.89 18.90 6.51
C ARG A 76 -6.96 19.88 7.66
N TYR A 77 -5.80 20.23 8.20
CA TYR A 77 -5.71 21.12 9.36
C TYR A 77 -5.60 22.58 8.97
N ARG A 78 -5.50 22.85 7.71
CA ARG A 78 -5.52 24.22 7.21
C ARG A 78 -6.93 24.70 7.08
N ILE A 79 -7.22 25.73 7.80
CA ILE A 79 -8.55 26.36 7.76
C ILE A 79 -8.44 27.66 7.01
#